data_af1088b5d945b41117319c74f86dec61
#
_entry.id   af1088b5d945b41117319c74f86dec61
#
_cell.length_a   1.000
_cell.length_b   1.000
_cell.length_c   1.000
_cell.angle_alpha   90.00
_cell.angle_beta   90.00
_cell.angle_gamma   90.00
#
_symmetry.space_group_name_H-M   'P 1'
#
loop_
_entity.id
_entity.type
_entity.pdbx_description
1 polymer ?
#
loop_
_entity_poly.entity_id
_entity_poly.type
_entity_poly.pdbx_seq_one_letter_code
_entity_poly.pdbx_strand_id
1 'polypeptide(L)'
;MCIRDRAEIGGFDLVNNKLPRPKSNEVLVKTHSTSICGTDIHIWKWDDWARENVTLGTITGHETCGTIVGVGEGVTSHKIGDKIAVECHLACWECDRCEEGNAHICESGEIFGVHKNGSFAPYFVVPHQNARHIPDNLPLELASIQDPLGNAIHTLTGGPVENSTVAIHGLGPIGLFAVNAAKAMGASKVIAIDWDNETRMRLAADLGADSVLGKAVDIVARILIETGGTGVDN
;
A
#
# COMPACT_ATOMS: atom_id res chain seq x y z
N MET A 1 -12.86 -15.90 -12.96
CA MET A 1 -13.08 -16.36 -11.58
C MET A 1 -12.52 -15.26 -10.67
N CYS A 2 -13.23 -14.88 -9.63
CA CYS A 2 -12.85 -13.81 -8.71
C CYS A 2 -12.88 -14.35 -7.28
N ILE A 3 -12.11 -13.76 -6.37
CA ILE A 3 -12.16 -14.07 -4.94
C ILE A 3 -13.06 -13.04 -4.28
N ARG A 4 -14.14 -13.51 -3.66
CA ARG A 4 -15.13 -12.70 -2.96
C ARG A 4 -15.18 -13.09 -1.50
N ASP A 5 -15.32 -12.12 -0.62
CA ASP A 5 -15.48 -12.33 0.82
C ASP A 5 -16.82 -12.96 1.22
N ARG A 6 -16.86 -13.56 2.38
CA ARG A 6 -18.03 -14.07 3.09
C ARG A 6 -17.91 -13.79 4.58
N ALA A 7 -19.05 -13.72 5.27
CA ALA A 7 -19.14 -13.40 6.70
C ALA A 7 -18.76 -14.57 7.61
N GLU A 8 -17.62 -15.22 7.41
CA GLU A 8 -17.13 -16.31 8.29
C GLU A 8 -15.62 -16.51 8.18
N ILE A 9 -15.01 -17.15 9.15
CA ILE A 9 -13.58 -17.49 9.13
C ILE A 9 -13.27 -18.41 7.94
N GLY A 10 -12.21 -18.11 7.20
CA GLY A 10 -11.89 -18.74 5.92
C GLY A 10 -12.80 -18.29 4.79
N GLY A 11 -13.46 -17.16 4.97
CA GLY A 11 -14.58 -16.64 4.22
C GLY A 11 -14.26 -16.08 2.85
N PHE A 12 -13.59 -16.85 1.98
CA PHE A 12 -13.43 -16.51 0.57
C PHE A 12 -14.10 -17.56 -0.33
N ASP A 13 -14.88 -17.07 -1.28
CA ASP A 13 -15.49 -17.87 -2.33
C ASP A 13 -14.84 -17.59 -3.68
N LEU A 14 -14.62 -18.63 -4.47
CA LEU A 14 -14.32 -18.48 -5.88
C LEU A 14 -15.62 -18.34 -6.67
N VAL A 15 -15.85 -17.16 -7.23
CA VAL A 15 -17.08 -16.85 -7.95
C VAL A 15 -16.82 -16.51 -9.42
N ASN A 16 -17.81 -16.75 -10.26
CA ASN A 16 -17.81 -16.26 -11.63
C ASN A 16 -18.63 -14.97 -11.69
N ASN A 17 -17.97 -13.88 -12.03
CA ASN A 17 -18.59 -12.58 -12.26
C ASN A 17 -18.57 -12.21 -13.75
N LYS A 18 -19.52 -11.36 -14.14
CA LYS A 18 -19.48 -10.74 -15.47
C LYS A 18 -18.29 -9.81 -15.56
N LEU A 19 -17.72 -9.69 -16.77
CA LEU A 19 -16.69 -8.68 -17.05
C LEU A 19 -17.25 -7.29 -16.69
N PRO A 20 -16.58 -6.54 -15.80
CA PRO A 20 -17.03 -5.21 -15.45
C PRO A 20 -16.88 -4.26 -16.65
N ARG A 21 -17.70 -3.21 -16.68
CA ARG A 21 -17.62 -2.16 -17.70
C ARG A 21 -17.24 -0.85 -17.00
N PRO A 22 -16.26 -0.12 -17.53
CA PRO A 22 -15.88 1.17 -16.95
C PRO A 22 -17.03 2.18 -17.17
N LYS A 23 -17.36 2.91 -16.12
CA LYS A 23 -18.27 4.06 -16.17
C LYS A 23 -17.49 5.30 -16.61
N SER A 24 -18.17 6.47 -16.65
CA SER A 24 -17.47 7.74 -16.83
C SER A 24 -16.38 7.90 -15.75
N ASN A 25 -15.22 8.41 -16.17
CA ASN A 25 -14.02 8.60 -15.35
C ASN A 25 -13.38 7.32 -14.77
N GLU A 26 -13.76 6.14 -15.25
CA GLU A 26 -13.16 4.86 -14.85
C GLU A 26 -12.34 4.24 -15.98
N VAL A 27 -11.39 3.39 -15.61
CA VAL A 27 -10.65 2.54 -16.53
C VAL A 27 -10.90 1.07 -16.22
N LEU A 28 -10.98 0.24 -17.25
CA LEU A 28 -11.00 -1.22 -17.14
C LEU A 28 -9.56 -1.73 -17.27
N VAL A 29 -9.13 -2.47 -16.28
CA VAL A 29 -7.77 -3.02 -16.18
C VAL A 29 -7.81 -4.52 -16.25
N LYS A 30 -6.94 -5.11 -17.07
CA LYS A 30 -6.59 -6.53 -17.02
C LYS A 30 -5.51 -6.70 -15.96
N THR A 31 -5.81 -7.44 -14.90
CA THR A 31 -4.90 -7.70 -13.79
C THR A 31 -3.65 -8.43 -14.28
N HIS A 32 -2.48 -7.96 -13.88
CA HIS A 32 -1.21 -8.66 -14.07
C HIS A 32 -0.80 -9.36 -12.77
N SER A 33 -0.65 -8.60 -11.70
CA SER A 33 -0.26 -9.08 -10.38
C SER A 33 -1.08 -8.38 -9.30
N THR A 34 -1.32 -9.08 -8.21
CA THR A 34 -1.90 -8.50 -7.00
C THR A 34 -1.21 -9.10 -5.79
N SER A 35 -0.88 -8.25 -4.81
CA SER A 35 -0.24 -8.66 -3.55
C SER A 35 -1.30 -9.00 -2.51
N ILE A 36 -0.89 -9.68 -1.46
CA ILE A 36 -1.73 -9.99 -0.31
C ILE A 36 -1.31 -9.07 0.84
N CYS A 37 -2.24 -8.23 1.28
CA CYS A 37 -2.08 -7.32 2.41
C CYS A 37 -2.48 -7.99 3.74
N GLY A 38 -2.04 -7.42 4.85
CA GLY A 38 -2.56 -7.78 6.17
C GLY A 38 -4.08 -7.60 6.28
N THR A 39 -4.62 -6.61 5.59
CA THR A 39 -6.06 -6.35 5.47
C THR A 39 -6.82 -7.55 4.88
N ASP A 40 -6.28 -8.22 3.87
CA ASP A 40 -6.89 -9.42 3.31
C ASP A 40 -6.95 -10.57 4.32
N ILE A 41 -5.98 -10.64 5.25
CA ILE A 41 -5.99 -11.61 6.34
C ILE A 41 -7.07 -11.29 7.37
N HIS A 42 -7.30 -10.01 7.68
CA HIS A 42 -8.43 -9.57 8.51
C HIS A 42 -9.77 -9.94 7.88
N ILE A 43 -9.93 -9.70 6.58
CA ILE A 43 -11.12 -10.08 5.81
C ILE A 43 -11.31 -11.60 5.82
N TRP A 44 -10.23 -12.36 5.57
CA TRP A 44 -10.30 -13.83 5.60
C TRP A 44 -10.67 -14.38 6.97
N LYS A 45 -10.19 -13.77 8.06
CA LYS A 45 -10.54 -14.13 9.43
C LYS A 45 -11.95 -13.68 9.82
N TRP A 46 -12.51 -12.73 9.12
CA TRP A 46 -13.75 -12.05 9.42
C TRP A 46 -13.81 -11.55 10.86
N ASP A 47 -12.73 -10.89 11.29
CA ASP A 47 -12.58 -10.34 12.63
C ASP A 47 -13.45 -9.08 12.85
N ASP A 48 -13.34 -8.45 14.03
CA ASP A 48 -14.18 -7.30 14.38
C ASP A 48 -13.95 -6.12 13.42
N TRP A 49 -12.70 -5.87 13.02
CA TRP A 49 -12.42 -4.83 12.04
C TRP A 49 -13.09 -5.11 10.68
N ALA A 50 -13.02 -6.35 10.21
CA ALA A 50 -13.64 -6.72 8.94
C ALA A 50 -15.15 -6.60 8.99
N ARG A 51 -15.79 -6.98 10.12
CA ARG A 51 -17.24 -6.85 10.31
C ARG A 51 -17.73 -5.41 10.25
N GLU A 52 -16.93 -4.48 10.74
CA GLU A 52 -17.28 -3.06 10.82
C GLU A 52 -16.99 -2.29 9.53
N ASN A 53 -15.98 -2.71 8.77
CA ASN A 53 -15.45 -1.93 7.66
C ASN A 53 -15.67 -2.52 6.27
N VAL A 54 -15.89 -3.83 6.14
CA VAL A 54 -15.97 -4.47 4.83
C VAL A 54 -17.40 -4.52 4.30
N THR A 55 -17.58 -4.09 3.07
CA THR A 55 -18.85 -4.29 2.34
C THR A 55 -18.95 -5.76 1.94
N LEU A 56 -19.83 -6.50 2.62
CA LEU A 56 -19.98 -7.95 2.40
C LEU A 56 -20.33 -8.28 0.96
N GLY A 57 -19.67 -9.29 0.41
CA GLY A 57 -19.85 -9.74 -0.98
C GLY A 57 -18.92 -9.00 -1.96
N THR A 58 -17.97 -8.20 -1.47
CA THR A 58 -16.98 -7.51 -2.26
C THR A 58 -15.94 -8.48 -2.83
N ILE A 59 -15.48 -8.25 -4.04
CA ILE A 59 -14.25 -8.85 -4.56
C ILE A 59 -13.09 -8.14 -3.88
N THR A 60 -12.26 -8.89 -3.15
CA THR A 60 -11.15 -8.32 -2.36
C THR A 60 -9.89 -8.05 -3.22
N GLY A 61 -8.79 -7.64 -2.56
CA GLY A 61 -7.52 -7.29 -3.19
C GLY A 61 -7.44 -5.84 -3.61
N HIS A 62 -6.40 -5.13 -3.12
CA HIS A 62 -6.25 -3.69 -3.31
C HIS A 62 -4.82 -3.28 -3.70
N GLU A 63 -3.83 -4.11 -3.51
CA GLU A 63 -2.45 -3.90 -3.93
C GLU A 63 -2.21 -4.55 -5.29
N THR A 64 -2.32 -3.80 -6.39
CA THR A 64 -2.41 -4.42 -7.72
C THR A 64 -1.81 -3.57 -8.82
N CYS A 65 -1.45 -4.23 -9.90
CA CYS A 65 -1.07 -3.61 -11.16
C CYS A 65 -1.65 -4.37 -12.35
N GLY A 66 -1.70 -3.70 -13.49
CA GLY A 66 -2.20 -4.30 -14.70
C GLY A 66 -2.09 -3.40 -15.92
N THR A 67 -2.76 -3.82 -16.98
CA THR A 67 -2.80 -3.09 -18.25
C THR A 67 -4.22 -2.61 -18.53
N ILE A 68 -4.38 -1.34 -18.89
CA ILE A 68 -5.67 -0.77 -19.27
C ILE A 68 -6.13 -1.40 -20.58
N VAL A 69 -7.34 -1.95 -20.58
CA VAL A 69 -7.97 -2.59 -21.75
C VAL A 69 -9.29 -1.93 -22.16
N GLY A 70 -9.72 -0.94 -21.41
CA GLY A 70 -10.90 -0.11 -21.74
C GLY A 70 -10.86 1.20 -20.95
N VAL A 71 -11.41 2.25 -21.52
CA VAL A 71 -11.52 3.57 -20.90
C VAL A 71 -12.97 4.03 -20.96
N GLY A 72 -13.44 4.61 -19.86
CA GLY A 72 -14.76 5.21 -19.76
C GLY A 72 -14.77 6.62 -20.36
N GLU A 73 -15.98 7.16 -20.52
CA GLU A 73 -16.17 8.53 -20.98
C GLU A 73 -15.48 9.51 -20.01
N GLY A 74 -14.90 10.59 -20.54
CA GLY A 74 -14.21 11.63 -19.77
C GLY A 74 -12.77 11.32 -19.39
N VAL A 75 -12.29 10.09 -19.57
CA VAL A 75 -10.88 9.73 -19.31
C VAL A 75 -10.00 10.25 -20.44
N THR A 76 -9.16 11.22 -20.14
CA THR A 76 -8.19 11.83 -21.09
C THR A 76 -6.73 11.56 -20.70
N SER A 77 -6.49 11.19 -19.44
CA SER A 77 -5.15 10.97 -18.89
C SER A 77 -4.58 9.57 -19.16
N HIS A 78 -5.41 8.64 -19.62
CA HIS A 78 -5.05 7.23 -19.84
C HIS A 78 -5.57 6.71 -21.18
N LYS A 79 -4.90 5.71 -21.74
CA LYS A 79 -5.30 5.00 -22.96
C LYS A 79 -5.16 3.50 -22.81
N ILE A 80 -5.80 2.76 -23.72
CA ILE A 80 -5.64 1.30 -23.81
C ILE A 80 -4.16 0.98 -24.07
N GLY A 81 -3.63 0.01 -23.32
CA GLY A 81 -2.25 -0.41 -23.35
C GLY A 81 -1.37 0.19 -22.25
N ASP A 82 -1.82 1.24 -21.55
CA ASP A 82 -1.06 1.82 -20.45
C ASP A 82 -0.95 0.82 -19.29
N LYS A 83 0.25 0.74 -18.71
CA LYS A 83 0.54 -0.05 -17.52
C LYS A 83 0.35 0.81 -16.30
N ILE A 84 -0.41 0.31 -15.33
CA ILE A 84 -0.75 1.06 -14.11
C ILE A 84 -0.62 0.19 -12.86
N ALA A 85 -0.33 0.84 -11.74
CA ALA A 85 -0.60 0.35 -10.40
C ALA A 85 -1.77 1.14 -9.79
N VAL A 86 -2.43 0.56 -8.80
CA VAL A 86 -3.60 1.20 -8.18
C VAL A 86 -3.20 1.82 -6.85
N GLU A 87 -3.60 3.05 -6.65
CA GLU A 87 -3.67 3.69 -5.34
C GLU A 87 -5.05 3.38 -4.76
N CYS A 88 -5.11 2.71 -3.60
CA CYS A 88 -6.33 2.06 -3.12
C CYS A 88 -7.35 3.01 -2.49
N HIS A 89 -6.98 4.25 -2.10
CA HIS A 89 -7.88 5.22 -1.47
C HIS A 89 -8.73 5.94 -2.53
N LEU A 90 -10.01 5.56 -2.61
CA LEU A 90 -10.96 6.14 -3.55
C LEU A 90 -11.54 7.42 -2.95
N ALA A 91 -11.05 8.56 -3.39
CA ALA A 91 -11.50 9.87 -2.93
C ALA A 91 -12.70 10.40 -3.73
N CYS A 92 -13.49 11.29 -3.14
CA CYS A 92 -14.62 11.94 -3.84
C CYS A 92 -14.18 13.05 -4.79
N TRP A 93 -13.01 13.65 -4.58
CA TRP A 93 -12.42 14.74 -5.36
C TRP A 93 -13.20 16.08 -5.31
N GLU A 94 -14.13 16.23 -4.36
CA GLU A 94 -15.00 17.39 -4.23
C GLU A 94 -15.16 17.94 -2.82
N CYS A 95 -14.63 17.26 -1.77
CA CYS A 95 -14.63 17.78 -0.40
C CYS A 95 -13.40 18.65 -0.13
N ASP A 96 -13.46 19.46 0.92
CA ASP A 96 -12.38 20.39 1.30
C ASP A 96 -11.00 19.69 1.36
N ARG A 97 -10.95 18.49 1.91
CA ARG A 97 -9.70 17.69 1.97
C ARG A 97 -9.13 17.38 0.60
N CYS A 98 -9.99 17.03 -0.35
CA CYS A 98 -9.58 16.76 -1.73
C CYS A 98 -9.11 18.02 -2.44
N GLU A 99 -9.81 19.14 -2.26
CA GLU A 99 -9.45 20.45 -2.86
C GLU A 99 -8.11 20.97 -2.31
N GLU A 100 -7.81 20.71 -1.04
CA GLU A 100 -6.52 21.01 -0.40
C GLU A 100 -5.37 20.09 -0.84
N GLY A 101 -5.62 19.08 -1.69
CA GLY A 101 -4.63 18.09 -2.12
C GLY A 101 -4.44 16.90 -1.16
N ASN A 102 -5.28 16.79 -0.14
CA ASN A 102 -5.23 15.76 0.89
C ASN A 102 -6.23 14.63 0.63
N ALA A 103 -6.35 14.17 -0.62
CA ALA A 103 -7.32 13.16 -1.04
C ALA A 103 -7.22 11.83 -0.26
N HIS A 104 -6.05 11.52 0.29
CA HIS A 104 -5.82 10.32 1.13
C HIS A 104 -6.58 10.34 2.47
N ILE A 105 -7.05 11.51 2.92
CA ILE A 105 -7.91 11.70 4.09
C ILE A 105 -9.27 12.27 3.69
N CYS A 106 -9.78 11.89 2.52
CA CYS A 106 -11.09 12.29 2.03
C CYS A 106 -12.19 11.94 3.04
N GLU A 107 -13.13 12.87 3.28
CA GLU A 107 -14.21 12.70 4.26
C GLU A 107 -15.16 11.54 3.93
N SER A 108 -15.36 11.25 2.65
CA SER A 108 -16.13 10.11 2.14
C SER A 108 -15.25 9.08 1.42
N GLY A 109 -14.00 8.95 1.88
CA GLY A 109 -13.04 8.03 1.29
C GLY A 109 -13.48 6.58 1.41
N GLU A 110 -13.38 5.84 0.33
CA GLU A 110 -13.61 4.39 0.27
C GLU A 110 -12.29 3.69 -0.06
N ILE A 111 -12.21 2.40 0.20
CA ILE A 111 -11.03 1.60 -0.14
C ILE A 111 -11.39 0.57 -1.18
N PHE A 112 -10.66 0.57 -2.29
CA PHE A 112 -10.71 -0.44 -3.33
C PHE A 112 -10.39 -1.82 -2.74
N GLY A 113 -11.20 -2.83 -3.03
CA GLY A 113 -11.05 -4.18 -2.47
C GLY A 113 -11.57 -4.37 -1.03
N VAL A 114 -12.13 -3.32 -0.41
CA VAL A 114 -12.73 -3.34 0.93
C VAL A 114 -14.17 -2.84 0.87
N HIS A 115 -14.38 -1.61 0.43
CA HIS A 115 -15.71 -0.99 0.27
C HIS A 115 -16.28 -1.17 -1.14
N LYS A 116 -15.41 -1.29 -2.13
CA LYS A 116 -15.72 -1.53 -3.55
C LYS A 116 -14.97 -2.75 -4.05
N ASN A 117 -15.46 -3.36 -5.13
CA ASN A 117 -14.78 -4.50 -5.75
C ASN A 117 -13.34 -4.19 -6.12
N GLY A 118 -12.45 -5.08 -5.74
CA GLY A 118 -11.01 -5.01 -5.92
C GLY A 118 -10.46 -5.91 -7.03
N SER A 119 -9.22 -6.30 -6.86
CA SER A 119 -8.38 -6.88 -7.92
C SER A 119 -8.11 -8.38 -7.82
N PHE A 120 -8.64 -9.11 -6.85
CA PHE A 120 -8.56 -10.57 -6.86
C PHE A 120 -9.51 -11.13 -7.94
N ALA A 121 -9.31 -10.63 -9.15
CA ALA A 121 -10.09 -10.92 -10.35
C ALA A 121 -9.20 -10.75 -11.60
N PRO A 122 -9.53 -11.41 -12.73
CA PRO A 122 -8.79 -11.20 -13.99
C PRO A 122 -8.92 -9.78 -14.55
N TYR A 123 -10.00 -9.09 -14.18
CA TYR A 123 -10.29 -7.71 -14.60
C TYR A 123 -10.97 -6.95 -13.47
N PHE A 124 -10.65 -5.69 -13.34
CA PHE A 124 -11.30 -4.77 -12.41
C PHE A 124 -11.50 -3.40 -13.05
N VAL A 125 -12.34 -2.57 -12.45
CA VAL A 125 -12.51 -1.16 -12.81
C VAL A 125 -12.07 -0.29 -11.64
N VAL A 126 -11.46 0.86 -11.95
CA VAL A 126 -11.01 1.81 -10.95
C VAL A 126 -11.12 3.23 -11.54
N PRO A 127 -11.39 4.28 -10.72
CA PRO A 127 -11.32 5.66 -11.18
C PRO A 127 -9.94 5.96 -11.78
N HIS A 128 -9.91 6.71 -12.87
CA HIS A 128 -8.64 7.01 -13.55
C HIS A 128 -7.64 7.77 -12.67
N GLN A 129 -8.11 8.53 -11.69
CA GLN A 129 -7.28 9.24 -10.73
C GLN A 129 -6.48 8.28 -9.81
N ASN A 130 -7.00 7.09 -9.59
CA ASN A 130 -6.35 6.04 -8.79
C ASN A 130 -5.43 5.13 -9.61
N ALA A 131 -5.46 5.23 -10.93
CA ALA A 131 -4.59 4.50 -11.84
C ALA A 131 -3.26 5.26 -12.02
N ARG A 132 -2.20 4.81 -11.35
CA ARG A 132 -0.87 5.45 -11.43
C ARG A 132 -0.04 4.79 -12.52
N HIS A 133 0.49 5.59 -13.46
CA HIS A 133 1.37 5.08 -14.51
C HIS A 133 2.62 4.45 -13.92
N ILE A 134 2.98 3.29 -14.44
CA ILE A 134 4.20 2.57 -14.07
C ILE A 134 5.31 2.97 -15.05
N PRO A 135 6.52 3.31 -14.55
CA PRO A 135 7.69 3.53 -15.41
C PRO A 135 7.97 2.31 -16.31
N ASP A 136 8.33 2.54 -17.57
CA ASP A 136 8.54 1.45 -18.55
C ASP A 136 9.60 0.43 -18.14
N ASN A 137 10.59 0.86 -17.37
CA ASN A 137 11.68 0.03 -16.87
C ASN A 137 11.34 -0.74 -15.58
N LEU A 138 10.17 -0.52 -14.98
CA LEU A 138 9.75 -1.26 -13.79
C LEU A 138 9.06 -2.57 -14.17
N PRO A 139 9.53 -3.73 -13.70
CA PRO A 139 8.84 -5.00 -13.89
C PRO A 139 7.44 -4.97 -13.27
N LEU A 140 6.44 -5.46 -14.01
CA LEU A 140 5.04 -5.46 -13.55
C LEU A 140 4.85 -6.29 -12.28
N GLU A 141 5.65 -7.33 -12.10
CA GLU A 141 5.63 -8.18 -10.89
C GLU A 141 5.91 -7.38 -9.61
N LEU A 142 6.71 -6.31 -9.72
CA LEU A 142 7.03 -5.43 -8.59
C LEU A 142 6.02 -4.29 -8.43
N ALA A 143 5.27 -3.97 -9.46
CA ALA A 143 4.39 -2.81 -9.44
C ALA A 143 3.17 -2.99 -8.53
N SER A 144 2.80 -4.23 -8.18
CA SER A 144 1.70 -4.49 -7.25
C SER A 144 1.96 -4.00 -5.82
N ILE A 145 3.23 -3.80 -5.44
CA ILE A 145 3.61 -3.29 -4.11
C ILE A 145 3.66 -1.75 -4.04
N GLN A 146 3.21 -1.05 -5.07
CA GLN A 146 3.23 0.41 -5.10
C GLN A 146 2.47 1.04 -3.93
N ASP A 147 1.34 0.46 -3.54
CA ASP A 147 0.52 0.98 -2.45
C ASP A 147 1.25 0.92 -1.09
N PRO A 148 1.73 -0.23 -0.58
CA PRO A 148 2.48 -0.27 0.67
C PRO A 148 3.82 0.49 0.61
N LEU A 149 4.48 0.59 -0.55
CA LEU A 149 5.66 1.42 -0.73
C LEU A 149 5.29 2.91 -0.63
N GLY A 150 4.16 3.31 -1.22
CA GLY A 150 3.63 4.67 -1.12
C GLY A 150 3.37 5.08 0.33
N ASN A 151 2.78 4.20 1.13
CA ASN A 151 2.57 4.41 2.55
C ASN A 151 3.89 4.61 3.32
N ALA A 152 4.92 3.81 3.01
CA ALA A 152 6.24 3.96 3.61
C ALA A 152 6.88 5.32 3.28
N ILE A 153 6.84 5.73 2.02
CA ILE A 153 7.39 7.02 1.57
C ILE A 153 6.60 8.19 2.17
N HIS A 154 5.27 8.11 2.17
CA HIS A 154 4.41 9.14 2.76
C HIS A 154 4.72 9.34 4.25
N THR A 155 4.90 8.26 5.00
CA THR A 155 5.28 8.32 6.42
C THR A 155 6.65 8.99 6.60
N LEU A 156 7.64 8.61 5.81
CA LEU A 156 8.98 9.21 5.88
C LEU A 156 8.95 10.71 5.57
N THR A 157 8.16 11.15 4.61
CA THR A 157 8.07 12.57 4.22
C THR A 157 7.31 13.46 5.23
N GLY A 158 6.79 12.87 6.31
CA GLY A 158 6.25 13.63 7.45
C GLY A 158 7.32 14.37 8.26
N GLY A 159 8.60 14.06 8.08
CA GLY A 159 9.74 14.70 8.72
C GLY A 159 10.96 14.80 7.79
N PRO A 160 12.08 15.34 8.27
CA PRO A 160 13.31 15.42 7.50
C PRO A 160 13.93 14.02 7.30
N VAL A 161 14.39 13.70 6.10
CA VAL A 161 15.04 12.42 5.78
C VAL A 161 16.49 12.61 5.34
N GLU A 162 16.73 13.51 4.38
CA GLU A 162 18.06 13.76 3.85
C GLU A 162 19.00 14.28 4.94
N ASN A 163 20.16 13.65 5.08
CA ASN A 163 21.17 13.93 6.12
C ASN A 163 20.68 13.76 7.57
N SER A 164 19.52 13.12 7.80
CA SER A 164 18.90 12.95 9.10
C SER A 164 19.09 11.53 9.66
N THR A 165 18.97 11.40 10.97
CA THR A 165 18.84 10.10 11.65
C THR A 165 17.37 9.71 11.72
N VAL A 166 17.03 8.55 11.17
CA VAL A 166 15.65 8.03 11.07
C VAL A 166 15.52 6.76 11.89
N ALA A 167 14.49 6.68 12.75
CA ALA A 167 14.14 5.45 13.45
C ALA A 167 12.87 4.85 12.86
N ILE A 168 12.93 3.58 12.50
CA ILE A 168 11.80 2.84 11.91
C ILE A 168 11.40 1.71 12.85
N HIS A 169 10.21 1.83 13.43
CA HIS A 169 9.65 0.86 14.37
C HIS A 169 8.62 -0.04 13.70
N GLY A 170 8.87 -1.36 13.74
CA GLY A 170 8.08 -2.39 13.08
C GLY A 170 8.60 -2.72 11.68
N LEU A 171 9.23 -3.89 11.55
CA LEU A 171 9.84 -4.35 10.30
C LEU A 171 8.93 -5.32 9.52
N GLY A 172 7.63 -4.99 9.47
CA GLY A 172 6.72 -5.56 8.47
C GLY A 172 7.06 -5.05 7.06
N PRO A 173 6.30 -5.42 6.01
CA PRO A 173 6.59 -5.00 4.65
C PRO A 173 6.77 -3.48 4.52
N ILE A 174 5.87 -2.67 5.10
CA ILE A 174 5.95 -1.20 5.06
C ILE A 174 7.21 -0.69 5.75
N GLY A 175 7.57 -1.23 6.94
CA GLY A 175 8.79 -0.84 7.65
C GLY A 175 10.07 -1.20 6.89
N LEU A 176 10.11 -2.36 6.24
CA LEU A 176 11.24 -2.76 5.39
C LEU A 176 11.36 -1.87 4.15
N PHE A 177 10.23 -1.49 3.52
CA PHE A 177 10.24 -0.48 2.45
C PHE A 177 10.72 0.87 2.97
N ALA A 178 10.31 1.29 4.18
CA ALA A 178 10.77 2.53 4.79
C ALA A 178 12.29 2.53 5.05
N VAL A 179 12.88 1.41 5.49
CA VAL A 179 14.34 1.28 5.64
C VAL A 179 15.05 1.55 4.32
N ASN A 180 14.63 0.86 3.26
CA ASN A 180 15.24 1.03 1.94
C ASN A 180 15.01 2.44 1.36
N ALA A 181 13.79 2.95 1.49
CA ALA A 181 13.44 4.29 1.02
C ALA A 181 14.21 5.37 1.77
N ALA A 182 14.35 5.30 3.09
CA ALA A 182 15.10 6.27 3.88
C ALA A 182 16.58 6.35 3.44
N LYS A 183 17.19 5.20 3.17
CA LYS A 183 18.57 5.17 2.61
C LYS A 183 18.64 5.79 1.23
N ALA A 184 17.69 5.45 0.35
CA ALA A 184 17.61 6.01 -1.00
C ALA A 184 17.35 7.54 -1.01
N MET A 185 16.63 8.05 0.00
CA MET A 185 16.35 9.46 0.22
C MET A 185 17.49 10.20 0.93
N GLY A 186 18.61 9.55 1.23
CA GLY A 186 19.81 10.18 1.77
C GLY A 186 19.86 10.30 3.29
N ALA A 187 19.12 9.47 4.04
CA ALA A 187 19.26 9.41 5.49
C ALA A 187 20.73 9.12 5.87
N SER A 188 21.27 9.93 6.79
CA SER A 188 22.64 9.74 7.29
C SER A 188 22.74 8.47 8.15
N LYS A 189 21.68 8.16 8.88
CA LYS A 189 21.58 6.98 9.72
C LYS A 189 20.15 6.43 9.75
N VAL A 190 19.99 5.12 9.61
CA VAL A 190 18.72 4.41 9.74
C VAL A 190 18.81 3.37 10.86
N ILE A 191 17.99 3.54 11.90
CA ILE A 191 17.88 2.64 13.05
C ILE A 191 16.57 1.85 12.89
N ALA A 192 16.68 0.56 12.59
CA ALA A 192 15.55 -0.32 12.42
C ALA A 192 15.22 -1.04 13.74
N ILE A 193 13.94 -1.15 14.09
CA ILE A 193 13.50 -1.69 15.36
C ILE A 193 12.39 -2.71 15.12
N ASP A 194 12.58 -3.94 15.61
CA ASP A 194 11.50 -4.95 15.64
C ASP A 194 11.56 -5.75 16.94
N TRP A 195 10.48 -6.46 17.23
CA TRP A 195 10.35 -7.10 18.53
C TRP A 195 11.13 -8.40 18.62
N ASP A 196 11.01 -9.35 17.68
CA ASP A 196 11.62 -10.69 17.77
C ASP A 196 11.71 -11.44 16.43
N ASN A 197 11.56 -10.80 15.29
CA ASN A 197 11.61 -11.50 14.01
C ASN A 197 13.01 -11.42 13.39
N GLU A 198 13.87 -12.41 13.69
CA GLU A 198 15.25 -12.46 13.18
C GLU A 198 15.33 -12.33 11.65
N THR A 199 14.38 -12.93 10.91
CA THR A 199 14.37 -12.85 9.46
C THR A 199 14.14 -11.41 8.98
N ARG A 200 13.18 -10.70 9.58
CA ARG A 200 12.90 -9.28 9.24
C ARG A 200 14.05 -8.38 9.66
N MET A 201 14.63 -8.62 10.83
CA MET A 201 15.77 -7.86 11.33
C MET A 201 16.99 -8.02 10.43
N ARG A 202 17.29 -9.24 9.98
CA ARG A 202 18.36 -9.47 9.00
C ARG A 202 18.06 -8.76 7.67
N LEU A 203 16.82 -8.86 7.19
CA LEU A 203 16.40 -8.21 5.95
C LEU A 203 16.53 -6.67 6.04
N ALA A 204 16.22 -6.08 7.20
CA ALA A 204 16.43 -4.65 7.43
C ALA A 204 17.91 -4.25 7.32
N ALA A 205 18.82 -5.06 7.88
CA ALA A 205 20.26 -4.84 7.72
C ALA A 205 20.69 -4.95 6.25
N ASP A 206 20.22 -5.97 5.52
CA ASP A 206 20.50 -6.18 4.09
C ASP A 206 19.96 -5.02 3.23
N LEU A 207 18.86 -4.39 3.64
CA LEU A 207 18.24 -3.22 2.99
C LEU A 207 18.92 -1.88 3.36
N GLY A 208 19.92 -1.91 4.24
CA GLY A 208 20.77 -0.77 4.54
C GLY A 208 20.52 -0.09 5.89
N ALA A 209 19.83 -0.74 6.84
CA ALA A 209 19.77 -0.23 8.20
C ALA A 209 21.18 -0.22 8.82
N ASP A 210 21.58 0.93 9.40
CA ASP A 210 22.88 1.09 10.05
C ASP A 210 22.91 0.41 11.44
N SER A 211 21.75 0.28 12.07
CA SER A 211 21.56 -0.43 13.32
C SER A 211 20.21 -1.15 13.34
N VAL A 212 20.17 -2.34 13.94
CA VAL A 212 18.94 -3.12 14.10
C VAL A 212 18.78 -3.50 15.56
N LEU A 213 17.70 -3.03 16.19
CA LEU A 213 17.42 -3.19 17.61
C LEU A 213 16.25 -4.13 17.82
N GLY A 214 16.42 -5.07 18.76
CA GLY A 214 15.37 -6.00 19.19
C GLY A 214 14.94 -5.73 20.63
N LYS A 215 13.98 -6.51 21.13
CA LYS A 215 13.41 -6.36 22.48
C LYS A 215 14.39 -6.58 23.64
N ALA A 216 15.55 -7.20 23.37
CA ALA A 216 16.54 -7.49 24.40
C ALA A 216 17.30 -6.26 24.89
N VAL A 217 17.09 -5.09 24.29
CA VAL A 217 17.76 -3.83 24.62
C VAL A 217 16.75 -2.77 25.08
N ASP A 218 17.22 -1.85 25.93
CA ASP A 218 16.51 -0.60 26.13
C ASP A 218 16.66 0.26 24.87
N ILE A 219 15.61 0.29 24.06
CA ILE A 219 15.60 0.92 22.74
C ILE A 219 15.90 2.42 22.85
N VAL A 220 15.29 3.11 23.82
CA VAL A 220 15.50 4.54 24.01
C VAL A 220 16.94 4.85 24.40
N ALA A 221 17.46 4.14 25.40
CA ALA A 221 18.85 4.29 25.84
C ALA A 221 19.82 3.98 24.68
N ARG A 222 19.55 2.95 23.90
CA ARG A 222 20.39 2.58 22.76
C ARG A 222 20.39 3.64 21.66
N ILE A 223 19.22 4.17 21.30
CA ILE A 223 19.10 5.28 20.33
C ILE A 223 19.89 6.49 20.84
N LEU A 224 19.76 6.89 22.11
CA LEU A 224 20.50 8.02 22.66
C LEU A 224 22.02 7.80 22.61
N ILE A 225 22.50 6.59 22.91
CA ILE A 225 23.91 6.25 22.76
C ILE A 225 24.38 6.41 21.31
N GLU A 226 23.62 5.89 20.36
CA GLU A 226 23.97 5.90 18.94
C GLU A 226 23.87 7.28 18.27
N THR A 227 23.15 8.21 18.89
CA THR A 227 22.95 9.57 18.41
C THR A 227 23.66 10.63 19.26
N GLY A 228 24.56 10.21 20.15
CA GLY A 228 25.31 11.14 21.02
C GLY A 228 24.42 11.91 22.01
N GLY A 229 23.27 11.37 22.37
CA GLY A 229 22.31 11.96 23.32
C GLY A 229 21.24 12.85 22.70
N THR A 230 21.25 13.06 21.38
CA THR A 230 20.30 13.97 20.70
C THR A 230 18.96 13.32 20.35
N GLY A 231 18.94 11.99 20.17
CA GLY A 231 17.79 11.27 19.63
C GLY A 231 17.78 11.24 18.10
N VAL A 232 16.63 10.92 17.52
CA VAL A 232 16.43 10.88 16.06
C VAL A 232 15.74 12.13 15.55
N ASP A 233 15.91 12.44 14.27
CA ASP A 233 15.29 13.59 13.61
C ASP A 233 13.90 13.24 13.06
N ASN A 234 13.66 11.95 12.75
CA ASN A 234 12.41 11.45 12.18
C ASN A 234 12.12 10.01 12.62
#